data_236890709b90bee352a86a3c557f8420
#
_entry.id   236890709b90bee352a86a3c557f8420
#
_cell.length_a   1.000
_cell.length_b   1.000
_cell.length_c   1.000
_cell.angle_alpha   90.00
_cell.angle_beta   90.00
_cell.angle_gamma   90.00
#
_symmetry.space_group_name_H-M   'P 1'
#
loop_
_entity.id
_entity.type
_entity.pdbx_description
1 polymer ?
#
loop_
_entity_poly.entity_id
_entity_poly.type
_entity_poly.pdbx_seq_one_letter_code
_entity_poly.pdbx_strand_id
1 'polypeptide(L)'
;MKIERLNWGKEKHGLVWKITNVFKDYEMDYILKKLPDNKIQIPAEQQTVDKKGFTTSKAAYRATSLPALQGRLESKLKELYPKLRKQYKDEGIELFVDELKDFKDISNTKCDISLQGTPQGMDYKIHPDVSSKLLTMLVYISPEASEPTYFHAYQGYTIKYREEDKQPIMAVPWQINTGYIFLANDRSQHSYANDKFNTDRYVVLANLIHEV
;
A
#
# COMPACT_ATOMS: atom_id res chain seq x y z
N MET A 1 -15.02 -5.94 -8.14
CA MET A 1 -13.81 -5.09 -8.21
C MET A 1 -13.62 -4.61 -9.64
N LYS A 2 -13.56 -3.31 -9.85
CA LYS A 2 -13.14 -2.68 -11.11
C LYS A 2 -11.69 -2.23 -10.97
N ILE A 3 -10.93 -2.24 -12.07
CA ILE A 3 -9.52 -1.89 -12.10
C ILE A 3 -9.31 -0.91 -13.25
N GLU A 4 -8.73 0.23 -12.96
CA GLU A 4 -8.46 1.31 -13.90
C GLU A 4 -7.01 1.74 -13.75
N ARG A 5 -6.26 1.74 -14.85
CA ARG A 5 -4.90 2.24 -14.85
C ARG A 5 -4.90 3.75 -14.69
N LEU A 6 -4.13 4.25 -13.75
CA LEU A 6 -3.92 5.67 -13.59
C LEU A 6 -2.80 6.13 -14.52
N ASN A 7 -3.11 7.14 -15.34
CA ASN A 7 -2.15 7.71 -16.28
C ASN A 7 -1.44 8.91 -15.63
N TRP A 8 -0.19 8.73 -15.31
CA TRP A 8 0.72 9.80 -14.95
C TRP A 8 2.02 9.63 -15.74
N GLY A 9 2.72 10.70 -16.02
CA GLY A 9 3.88 10.71 -16.91
C GLY A 9 4.82 9.50 -16.73
N LYS A 10 4.93 8.72 -17.80
CA LYS A 10 5.50 7.36 -17.83
C LYS A 10 6.95 7.26 -17.37
N GLU A 11 7.74 8.31 -17.53
CA GLU A 11 9.20 8.22 -17.49
C GLU A 11 9.80 8.17 -16.09
N LYS A 12 9.02 8.50 -15.04
CA LYS A 12 9.54 8.69 -13.68
C LYS A 12 8.90 7.81 -12.62
N HIS A 13 7.95 6.94 -12.97
CA HIS A 13 7.10 6.27 -11.96
C HIS A 13 6.77 4.84 -12.34
N GLY A 14 6.50 4.04 -11.30
CA GLY A 14 5.87 2.73 -11.45
C GLY A 14 4.42 2.85 -11.95
N LEU A 15 3.84 1.77 -12.43
CA LEU A 15 2.44 1.73 -12.81
C LEU A 15 1.56 1.52 -11.59
N VAL A 16 0.45 2.26 -11.51
CA VAL A 16 -0.54 2.11 -10.45
C VAL A 16 -1.93 2.00 -11.04
N TRP A 17 -2.73 1.13 -10.48
CA TRP A 17 -4.13 0.95 -10.84
C TRP A 17 -5.02 1.30 -9.67
N LYS A 18 -5.98 2.17 -9.90
CA LYS A 18 -7.10 2.40 -9.00
C LYS A 18 -8.01 1.18 -9.02
N ILE A 19 -8.44 0.76 -7.86
CA ILE A 19 -9.41 -0.32 -7.68
C ILE A 19 -10.65 0.20 -6.96
N THR A 20 -11.83 -0.22 -7.39
CA THR A 20 -13.10 0.19 -6.78
C THR A 20 -14.02 -1.01 -6.61
N ASN A 21 -14.94 -0.93 -5.65
CA ASN A 21 -15.88 -2.00 -5.33
C ASN A 21 -15.15 -3.34 -5.09
N VAL A 22 -14.13 -3.31 -4.23
CA VAL A 22 -13.24 -4.45 -3.96
C VAL A 22 -13.97 -5.51 -3.14
N PHE A 23 -14.71 -5.08 -2.14
CA PHE A 23 -15.45 -5.93 -1.22
C PHE A 23 -16.95 -5.83 -1.50
N LYS A 24 -17.67 -6.95 -1.33
CA LYS A 24 -19.11 -6.99 -1.29
C LYS A 24 -19.61 -6.50 0.07
N ASP A 25 -20.88 -6.15 0.18
CA ASP A 25 -21.44 -5.59 1.42
C ASP A 25 -21.18 -6.48 2.64
N TYR A 26 -21.44 -7.80 2.54
CA TYR A 26 -21.19 -8.72 3.63
C TYR A 26 -19.70 -8.87 4.01
N GLU A 27 -18.78 -8.62 3.07
CA GLU A 27 -17.32 -8.60 3.34
C GLU A 27 -16.93 -7.30 4.03
N MET A 28 -17.53 -6.16 3.62
CA MET A 28 -17.36 -4.89 4.31
C MET A 28 -17.88 -4.98 5.75
N ASP A 29 -19.06 -5.55 5.97
CA ASP A 29 -19.61 -5.80 7.31
C ASP A 29 -18.67 -6.65 8.18
N TYR A 30 -18.09 -7.70 7.58
CA TYR A 30 -17.08 -8.53 8.27
C TYR A 30 -15.84 -7.73 8.66
N ILE A 31 -15.31 -6.89 7.75
CA ILE A 31 -14.13 -6.06 8.01
C ILE A 31 -14.43 -5.02 9.08
N LEU A 32 -15.56 -4.33 8.98
CA LEU A 32 -15.97 -3.29 9.94
C LEU A 32 -16.12 -3.83 11.36
N LYS A 33 -16.62 -5.05 11.53
CA LYS A 33 -16.68 -5.75 12.82
C LYS A 33 -15.31 -6.09 13.42
N LYS A 34 -14.23 -5.98 12.65
CA LYS A 34 -12.85 -6.18 13.13
C LYS A 34 -12.15 -4.88 13.51
N LEU A 35 -12.78 -3.74 13.27
CA LEU A 35 -12.24 -2.46 13.73
C LEU A 35 -12.21 -2.47 15.28
N PRO A 36 -11.18 -1.90 15.88
CA PRO A 36 -11.14 -1.77 17.35
C PRO A 36 -12.15 -0.74 17.83
N ASP A 37 -12.75 -1.00 19.00
CA ASP A 37 -13.70 -0.08 19.65
C ASP A 37 -13.03 1.22 20.13
N ASN A 38 -11.74 1.18 20.38
CA ASN A 38 -10.97 2.31 20.90
C ASN A 38 -9.93 2.80 19.89
N LYS A 39 -9.59 4.08 19.97
CA LYS A 39 -8.48 4.67 19.22
C LYS A 39 -7.19 3.88 19.43
N ILE A 40 -6.39 3.77 18.39
CA ILE A 40 -5.08 3.13 18.44
C ILE A 40 -4.18 3.98 19.34
N GLN A 41 -3.66 3.37 20.40
CA GLN A 41 -2.64 3.98 21.24
C GLN A 41 -1.28 3.42 20.87
N ILE A 42 -0.33 4.31 20.58
CA ILE A 42 1.06 3.94 20.33
C ILE A 42 1.78 3.95 21.68
N PRO A 43 2.33 2.83 22.13
CA PRO A 43 3.16 2.81 23.32
C PRO A 43 4.34 3.78 23.18
N ALA A 44 4.66 4.51 24.26
CA ALA A 44 5.70 5.54 24.24
C ALA A 44 7.07 5.00 23.80
N GLU A 45 7.37 3.75 24.16
CA GLU A 45 8.59 3.05 23.78
C GLU A 45 8.70 2.72 22.29
N GLN A 46 7.58 2.79 21.56
CA GLN A 46 7.53 2.57 20.10
C GLN A 46 7.51 3.88 19.32
N GLN A 47 7.48 5.01 20.02
CA GLN A 47 7.52 6.33 19.40
C GLN A 47 8.98 6.73 19.19
N THR A 48 9.38 6.89 17.92
CA THR A 48 10.66 7.52 17.58
C THR A 48 10.38 8.95 17.10
N VAL A 49 11.00 9.90 17.76
CA VAL A 49 10.95 11.31 17.33
C VAL A 49 12.12 11.55 16.40
N ASP A 50 11.86 11.97 15.18
CA ASP A 50 12.93 12.35 14.26
C ASP A 50 13.59 13.67 14.67
N LYS A 51 14.71 14.03 14.00
CA LYS A 51 15.45 15.26 14.29
C LYS A 51 14.64 16.57 14.11
N LYS A 52 13.43 16.48 13.53
CA LYS A 52 12.51 17.61 13.33
C LYS A 52 11.33 17.59 14.31
N GLY A 53 11.32 16.67 15.28
CA GLY A 53 10.27 16.57 16.28
C GLY A 53 9.02 15.81 15.83
N PHE A 54 9.05 15.17 14.64
CA PHE A 54 7.92 14.32 14.19
C PHE A 54 8.03 12.92 14.78
N THR A 55 6.94 12.46 15.35
CA THR A 55 6.84 11.08 15.84
C THR A 55 6.77 10.15 14.64
N THR A 56 7.78 9.31 14.45
CA THR A 56 7.79 8.24 13.44
C THR A 56 7.88 6.90 14.13
N SER A 57 7.03 5.97 13.79
CA SER A 57 7.16 4.60 14.28
C SER A 57 6.78 3.62 13.20
N LYS A 58 7.66 2.66 12.93
CA LYS A 58 7.34 1.48 12.12
C LYS A 58 6.35 0.54 12.82
N ALA A 59 6.18 0.68 14.12
CA ALA A 59 5.37 -0.20 14.97
C ALA A 59 3.95 0.34 15.24
N ALA A 60 3.59 1.49 14.67
CA ALA A 60 2.31 2.15 14.91
C ALA A 60 1.09 1.46 14.27
N TYR A 61 1.29 0.35 13.60
CA TYR A 61 0.23 -0.38 12.93
C TYR A 61 -0.34 -1.47 13.83
N ARG A 62 -1.64 -1.39 14.08
CA ARG A 62 -2.38 -2.55 14.55
C ARG A 62 -2.79 -3.38 13.34
N ALA A 63 -2.21 -4.57 13.19
CA ALA A 63 -2.61 -5.52 12.16
C ALA A 63 -3.57 -6.56 12.75
N THR A 64 -4.68 -6.81 12.06
CA THR A 64 -5.62 -7.87 12.38
C THR A 64 -5.79 -8.74 11.15
N SER A 65 -5.57 -10.04 11.26
CA SER A 65 -5.71 -10.96 10.13
C SER A 65 -7.17 -11.09 9.70
N LEU A 66 -7.37 -11.31 8.40
CA LEU A 66 -8.69 -11.42 7.77
C LEU A 66 -8.86 -12.80 7.09
N PRO A 67 -8.88 -13.90 7.84
CA PRO A 67 -8.86 -15.25 7.28
C PRO A 67 -10.05 -15.54 6.36
N ALA A 68 -11.22 -14.98 6.61
CA ALA A 68 -12.39 -15.17 5.76
C ALA A 68 -12.21 -14.57 4.34
N LEU A 69 -11.27 -13.66 4.14
CA LEU A 69 -10.99 -13.05 2.84
C LEU A 69 -9.76 -13.65 2.14
N GLN A 70 -8.96 -14.47 2.87
CA GLN A 70 -7.67 -14.98 2.42
C GLN A 70 -7.76 -15.66 1.05
N GLY A 71 -8.54 -16.71 0.92
CA GLY A 71 -8.59 -17.50 -0.32
C GLY A 71 -9.06 -16.71 -1.54
N ARG A 72 -10.08 -15.85 -1.36
CA ARG A 72 -10.61 -15.03 -2.45
C ARG A 72 -9.61 -13.97 -2.92
N LEU A 73 -9.02 -13.25 -1.99
CA LEU A 73 -8.08 -12.18 -2.34
C LEU A 73 -6.78 -12.77 -2.90
N GLU A 74 -6.26 -13.82 -2.30
CA GLU A 74 -5.07 -14.52 -2.82
C GLU A 74 -5.28 -15.00 -4.25
N SER A 75 -6.40 -15.71 -4.53
CA SER A 75 -6.72 -16.15 -5.87
C SER A 75 -6.80 -14.97 -6.85
N LYS A 76 -7.43 -13.86 -6.42
CA LYS A 76 -7.56 -12.67 -7.26
C LYS A 76 -6.23 -11.98 -7.53
N LEU A 77 -5.36 -11.87 -6.53
CA LEU A 77 -4.04 -11.26 -6.71
C LEU A 77 -3.14 -12.13 -7.59
N LYS A 78 -3.18 -13.46 -7.41
CA LYS A 78 -2.45 -14.39 -8.28
C LYS A 78 -2.94 -14.36 -9.74
N GLU A 79 -4.24 -14.16 -9.99
CA GLU A 79 -4.80 -13.95 -11.33
C GLU A 79 -4.32 -12.62 -11.96
N LEU A 80 -4.24 -11.57 -11.17
CA LEU A 80 -3.89 -10.23 -11.63
C LEU A 80 -2.39 -10.06 -11.90
N TYR A 81 -1.56 -10.62 -11.05
CA TYR A 81 -0.12 -10.43 -11.08
C TYR A 81 0.52 -10.64 -12.47
N PRO A 82 0.30 -11.75 -13.20
CA PRO A 82 0.92 -11.94 -14.51
C PRO A 82 0.45 -10.90 -15.54
N LYS A 83 -0.80 -10.44 -15.45
CA LYS A 83 -1.36 -9.43 -16.36
C LYS A 83 -0.71 -8.07 -16.12
N LEU A 84 -0.53 -7.70 -14.85
CA LEU A 84 0.11 -6.45 -14.47
C LEU A 84 1.61 -6.49 -14.79
N ARG A 85 2.29 -7.61 -14.47
CA ARG A 85 3.71 -7.80 -14.78
C ARG A 85 3.98 -7.65 -16.27
N LYS A 86 3.11 -8.20 -17.13
CA LYS A 86 3.23 -8.01 -18.57
C LYS A 86 3.20 -6.52 -18.94
N GLN A 87 2.32 -5.71 -18.35
CA GLN A 87 2.26 -4.28 -18.64
C GLN A 87 3.53 -3.53 -18.20
N TYR A 88 4.12 -3.87 -17.04
CA TYR A 88 5.42 -3.33 -16.63
C TYR A 88 6.51 -3.65 -17.65
N LYS A 89 6.57 -4.91 -18.09
CA LYS A 89 7.54 -5.37 -19.09
C LYS A 89 7.35 -4.68 -20.45
N ASP A 90 6.09 -4.53 -20.90
CA ASP A 90 5.77 -3.87 -22.16
C ASP A 90 6.20 -2.37 -22.15
N GLU A 91 6.30 -1.76 -20.95
CA GLU A 91 6.75 -0.38 -20.76
C GLU A 91 8.23 -0.26 -20.34
N GLY A 92 8.97 -1.36 -20.31
CA GLY A 92 10.39 -1.37 -19.95
C GLY A 92 10.68 -0.97 -18.50
N ILE A 93 9.71 -1.23 -17.58
CA ILE A 93 9.88 -0.97 -16.16
C ILE A 93 10.31 -2.25 -15.47
N GLU A 94 11.50 -2.24 -14.88
CA GLU A 94 12.03 -3.35 -14.10
C GLU A 94 11.32 -3.52 -12.77
N LEU A 95 11.18 -4.74 -12.31
CA LEU A 95 10.59 -5.10 -11.03
C LEU A 95 11.65 -5.74 -10.13
N PHE A 96 11.55 -5.54 -8.82
CA PHE A 96 12.46 -6.21 -7.89
C PHE A 96 12.50 -7.72 -8.06
N VAL A 97 11.37 -8.33 -8.41
CA VAL A 97 11.30 -9.78 -8.67
C VAL A 97 12.16 -10.24 -9.84
N ASP A 98 12.45 -9.37 -10.80
CA ASP A 98 13.28 -9.72 -11.97
C ASP A 98 14.76 -9.90 -11.57
N GLU A 99 15.16 -9.38 -10.40
CA GLU A 99 16.49 -9.56 -9.79
C GLU A 99 16.56 -10.82 -8.90
N LEU A 100 15.41 -11.43 -8.56
CA LEU A 100 15.37 -12.60 -7.66
C LEU A 100 15.66 -13.89 -8.45
N LYS A 101 16.84 -14.46 -8.24
CA LYS A 101 17.30 -15.68 -8.95
C LYS A 101 16.40 -16.89 -8.73
N ASP A 102 15.76 -16.98 -7.57
CA ASP A 102 14.94 -18.12 -7.15
C ASP A 102 13.46 -17.97 -7.45
N PHE A 103 13.03 -16.82 -7.97
CA PHE A 103 11.64 -16.62 -8.36
C PHE A 103 11.34 -17.33 -9.67
N LYS A 104 10.72 -18.49 -9.60
CA LYS A 104 10.31 -19.29 -10.77
C LYS A 104 8.94 -18.90 -11.28
N ASP A 105 7.96 -18.89 -10.38
CA ASP A 105 6.58 -18.56 -10.72
C ASP A 105 5.79 -18.11 -9.47
N ILE A 106 4.53 -17.76 -9.68
CA ILE A 106 3.63 -17.24 -8.64
C ILE A 106 3.13 -18.32 -7.67
N SER A 107 3.33 -19.62 -7.95
CA SER A 107 2.88 -20.70 -7.07
C SER A 107 3.62 -20.69 -5.74
N ASN A 108 4.87 -20.22 -5.74
CA ASN A 108 5.73 -20.13 -4.55
C ASN A 108 5.57 -18.80 -3.80
N THR A 109 4.41 -18.17 -3.93
CA THR A 109 4.13 -16.91 -3.24
C THR A 109 3.11 -17.11 -2.13
N LYS A 110 3.31 -16.37 -1.06
CA LYS A 110 2.35 -16.23 0.04
C LYS A 110 1.56 -14.95 -0.14
N CYS A 111 0.30 -14.99 0.20
CA CYS A 111 -0.53 -13.79 0.32
C CYS A 111 -0.68 -13.42 1.80
N ASP A 112 -0.24 -12.23 2.17
CA ASP A 112 -0.44 -11.65 3.50
C ASP A 112 -1.58 -10.63 3.43
N ILE A 113 -2.65 -10.86 4.19
CA ILE A 113 -3.84 -10.02 4.20
C ILE A 113 -4.16 -9.60 5.62
N SER A 114 -4.19 -8.31 5.85
CA SER A 114 -4.46 -7.74 7.17
C SER A 114 -5.26 -6.45 7.11
N LEU A 115 -6.06 -6.22 8.13
CA LEU A 115 -6.62 -4.91 8.44
C LEU A 115 -5.59 -4.13 9.24
N GLN A 116 -5.13 -3.03 8.70
CA GLN A 116 -4.12 -2.17 9.34
C GLN A 116 -4.72 -0.84 9.74
N GLY A 117 -4.36 -0.40 10.95
CA GLY A 117 -4.77 0.89 11.48
C GLY A 117 -3.58 1.84 11.61
N THR A 118 -3.75 3.06 11.14
CA THR A 118 -2.79 4.16 11.34
C THR A 118 -3.41 5.16 12.29
N PRO A 119 -2.81 5.39 13.48
CA PRO A 119 -3.33 6.35 14.43
C PRO A 119 -3.31 7.77 13.87
N GLN A 120 -4.14 8.61 14.44
CA GLN A 120 -4.11 10.04 14.20
C GLN A 120 -2.72 10.63 14.45
N GLY A 121 -2.32 11.59 13.62
CA GLY A 121 -1.05 12.30 13.74
C GLY A 121 0.17 11.53 13.21
N MET A 122 -0.05 10.33 12.67
CA MET A 122 1.01 9.55 12.04
C MET A 122 1.24 9.95 10.59
N ASP A 123 2.50 10.10 10.25
CA ASP A 123 2.98 10.34 8.90
C ASP A 123 3.80 9.15 8.40
N TYR A 124 3.46 8.65 7.22
CA TYR A 124 4.22 7.60 6.56
C TYR A 124 5.04 8.20 5.43
N LYS A 125 6.35 8.30 5.67
CA LYS A 125 7.29 8.99 4.77
C LYS A 125 7.35 8.31 3.41
N ILE A 126 7.83 9.06 2.41
CA ILE A 126 8.07 8.56 1.05
C ILE A 126 9.01 7.36 1.11
N HIS A 127 8.56 6.22 0.58
CA HIS A 127 9.33 4.98 0.51
C HIS A 127 8.82 4.09 -0.64
N PRO A 128 9.65 3.24 -1.19
CA PRO A 128 9.22 2.10 -2.00
C PRO A 128 8.82 0.93 -1.09
N ASP A 129 8.11 -0.03 -1.61
CA ASP A 129 7.93 -1.30 -0.93
C ASP A 129 9.24 -2.12 -0.89
N VAL A 130 9.31 -3.07 0.03
CA VAL A 130 10.48 -3.97 0.14
C VAL A 130 10.53 -4.96 -1.03
N SER A 131 11.73 -5.40 -1.39
CA SER A 131 11.97 -6.25 -2.56
C SER A 131 11.33 -7.64 -2.50
N SER A 132 11.00 -8.15 -1.31
CA SER A 132 10.27 -9.41 -1.15
C SER A 132 8.80 -9.33 -1.54
N LYS A 133 8.22 -8.13 -1.63
CA LYS A 133 6.85 -7.95 -2.13
C LYS A 133 6.84 -8.00 -3.66
N LEU A 134 5.91 -8.74 -4.21
CA LEU A 134 5.68 -8.79 -5.65
C LEU A 134 4.57 -7.84 -6.07
N LEU A 135 3.52 -7.77 -5.26
CA LEU A 135 2.34 -6.95 -5.50
C LEU A 135 1.80 -6.45 -4.18
N THR A 136 1.45 -5.18 -4.16
CA THR A 136 0.73 -4.54 -3.05
C THR A 136 -0.64 -4.10 -3.53
N MET A 137 -1.67 -4.51 -2.79
CA MET A 137 -3.02 -3.98 -2.90
C MET A 137 -3.40 -3.34 -1.58
N LEU A 138 -3.87 -2.10 -1.63
CA LEU A 138 -4.38 -1.39 -0.46
C LEU A 138 -5.79 -0.90 -0.74
N VAL A 139 -6.71 -1.12 0.21
CA VAL A 139 -8.12 -0.73 0.12
C VAL A 139 -8.51 0.08 1.35
N TYR A 140 -9.10 1.25 1.12
CA TYR A 140 -9.57 2.15 2.16
C TYR A 140 -10.86 1.64 2.81
N ILE A 141 -10.90 1.64 4.14
CA ILE A 141 -12.01 1.06 4.92
C ILE A 141 -12.71 2.09 5.81
N SER A 142 -11.95 2.86 6.57
CA SER A 142 -12.50 3.80 7.56
C SER A 142 -11.42 4.84 7.91
N PRO A 143 -11.79 6.08 8.20
CA PRO A 143 -13.14 6.68 8.28
C PRO A 143 -13.72 7.03 6.90
N GLU A 144 -14.89 7.69 6.86
CA GLU A 144 -15.50 8.15 5.60
C GLU A 144 -14.62 9.15 4.84
N ALA A 145 -13.85 9.97 5.55
CA ALA A 145 -12.90 10.91 4.98
C ALA A 145 -11.52 10.77 5.63
N SER A 146 -10.46 10.77 4.83
CA SER A 146 -9.07 10.77 5.24
C SER A 146 -8.18 11.32 4.14
N GLU A 147 -6.90 11.51 4.46
CA GLU A 147 -5.90 11.89 3.46
C GLU A 147 -5.72 10.80 2.40
N PRO A 148 -5.51 11.17 1.14
CA PRO A 148 -5.20 10.22 0.09
C PRO A 148 -3.85 9.54 0.31
N THR A 149 -3.57 8.50 -0.46
CA THR A 149 -2.20 8.03 -0.64
C THR A 149 -1.58 8.79 -1.80
N TYR A 150 -0.42 9.35 -1.55
CA TYR A 150 0.36 10.12 -2.51
C TYR A 150 1.43 9.23 -3.14
N PHE A 151 1.66 9.42 -4.42
CA PHE A 151 2.75 8.80 -5.15
C PHE A 151 3.72 9.88 -5.64
N HIS A 152 5.01 9.54 -5.63
CA HIS A 152 6.10 10.48 -5.83
C HIS A 152 6.99 10.07 -6.99
N ALA A 153 7.72 11.06 -7.54
CA ALA A 153 8.70 10.81 -8.58
C ALA A 153 9.84 9.92 -8.07
N TYR A 154 10.29 8.97 -8.91
CA TYR A 154 11.50 8.23 -8.65
C TYR A 154 12.73 9.14 -8.77
N GLN A 155 13.57 9.14 -7.74
CA GLN A 155 14.75 10.00 -7.62
C GLN A 155 16.08 9.23 -7.71
N GLY A 156 16.04 7.95 -8.05
CA GLY A 156 17.20 7.08 -7.97
C GLY A 156 17.49 6.62 -6.53
N TYR A 157 18.58 5.88 -6.36
CA TYR A 157 18.99 5.32 -5.06
C TYR A 157 19.54 6.36 -4.05
N THR A 158 19.62 7.63 -4.42
CA THR A 158 20.09 8.67 -3.52
C THR A 158 18.95 9.17 -2.63
N ILE A 159 19.05 8.85 -1.36
CA ILE A 159 18.09 9.11 -0.26
C ILE A 159 17.85 10.62 0.01
N LYS A 160 18.39 11.53 -0.79
CA LYS A 160 18.19 12.96 -0.63
C LYS A 160 17.15 13.47 -1.62
N TYR A 161 15.89 13.36 -1.23
CA TYR A 161 14.82 14.09 -1.92
C TYR A 161 15.11 15.59 -1.82
N ARG A 162 15.15 16.27 -2.95
CA ARG A 162 15.07 17.73 -2.96
C ARG A 162 13.66 18.13 -2.49
N GLU A 163 13.47 19.34 -1.96
CA GLU A 163 12.12 19.77 -1.51
C GLU A 163 11.10 19.73 -2.65
N GLU A 164 11.51 20.09 -3.88
CA GLU A 164 10.70 19.99 -5.10
C GLU A 164 10.28 18.56 -5.47
N ASP A 165 11.09 17.56 -5.11
CA ASP A 165 10.87 16.16 -5.40
C ASP A 165 9.93 15.48 -4.40
N LYS A 166 9.66 16.13 -3.27
CA LYS A 166 8.69 15.68 -2.27
C LYS A 166 7.25 15.96 -2.67
N GLN A 167 7.04 16.81 -3.68
CA GLN A 167 5.69 17.07 -4.16
C GLN A 167 5.11 15.80 -4.79
N PRO A 168 3.91 15.42 -4.38
CA PRO A 168 3.26 14.27 -5.00
C PRO A 168 2.92 14.58 -6.45
N ILE A 169 3.15 13.61 -7.30
CA ILE A 169 2.79 13.68 -8.72
C ILE A 169 1.39 13.16 -8.97
N MET A 170 0.90 12.34 -8.05
CA MET A 170 -0.45 11.81 -8.06
C MET A 170 -0.94 11.50 -6.65
N ALA A 171 -2.24 11.55 -6.49
CA ALA A 171 -2.94 11.06 -5.32
C ALA A 171 -4.01 10.03 -5.73
N VAL A 172 -4.13 8.94 -4.98
CA VAL A 172 -5.33 8.10 -5.02
C VAL A 172 -6.28 8.61 -3.95
N PRO A 173 -7.40 9.27 -4.34
CA PRO A 173 -8.33 9.87 -3.40
C PRO A 173 -8.88 8.84 -2.42
N TRP A 174 -9.02 9.25 -1.17
CA TRP A 174 -9.67 8.44 -0.16
C TRP A 174 -11.15 8.27 -0.47
N GLN A 175 -11.58 7.05 -0.62
CA GLN A 175 -12.97 6.65 -0.77
C GLN A 175 -13.12 5.23 -0.26
N ILE A 176 -14.10 4.98 0.60
CA ILE A 176 -14.36 3.65 1.16
C ILE A 176 -14.55 2.61 0.06
N ASN A 177 -14.01 1.41 0.27
CA ASN A 177 -14.04 0.30 -0.68
C ASN A 177 -13.38 0.60 -2.04
N THR A 178 -12.47 1.56 -2.01
CA THR A 178 -11.61 1.98 -3.12
C THR A 178 -10.16 1.92 -2.67
N GLY A 179 -9.23 1.80 -3.58
CA GLY A 179 -7.82 1.77 -3.27
C GLY A 179 -6.96 1.67 -4.51
N TYR A 180 -5.84 1.00 -4.38
CA TYR A 180 -4.89 0.87 -5.47
C TYR A 180 -4.13 -0.46 -5.44
N ILE A 181 -3.56 -0.80 -6.59
CA ILE A 181 -2.66 -1.93 -6.78
C ILE A 181 -1.42 -1.43 -7.54
N PHE A 182 -0.25 -1.91 -7.17
CA PHE A 182 0.99 -1.77 -7.94
C PHE A 182 1.89 -2.98 -7.72
N LEU A 183 2.87 -3.17 -8.62
CA LEU A 183 3.95 -4.14 -8.43
C LEU A 183 5.14 -3.44 -7.79
N ALA A 184 5.79 -4.12 -6.85
CA ALA A 184 6.90 -3.56 -6.11
C ALA A 184 8.12 -3.35 -7.01
N ASN A 185 8.60 -2.12 -7.03
CA ASN A 185 9.80 -1.68 -7.74
C ASN A 185 10.30 -0.39 -7.10
N ASP A 186 11.49 0.06 -7.48
CA ASP A 186 12.09 1.27 -6.96
C ASP A 186 11.32 2.56 -7.31
N ARG A 187 10.51 2.52 -8.37
CA ARG A 187 9.71 3.66 -8.84
C ARG A 187 8.34 3.76 -8.16
N SER A 188 7.94 2.78 -7.35
CA SER A 188 6.66 2.79 -6.64
C SER A 188 6.71 3.58 -5.32
N GLN A 189 7.36 4.74 -5.34
CA GLN A 189 7.51 5.64 -4.18
C GLN A 189 6.16 6.19 -3.75
N HIS A 190 5.77 5.97 -2.51
CA HIS A 190 4.49 6.42 -2.00
C HIS A 190 4.56 6.87 -0.54
N SER A 191 3.59 7.68 -0.14
CA SER A 191 3.43 8.18 1.23
C SER A 191 1.98 8.43 1.58
N TYR A 192 1.69 8.60 2.84
CA TYR A 192 0.44 9.17 3.34
C TYR A 192 0.67 9.81 4.69
N ALA A 193 -0.17 10.77 5.04
CA ALA A 193 -0.25 11.37 6.34
C ALA A 193 -1.64 11.14 6.95
N ASN A 194 -1.75 11.17 8.26
CA ASN A 194 -3.01 11.14 8.99
C ASN A 194 -3.04 12.26 10.04
N ASP A 195 -2.55 13.44 9.65
CA ASP A 195 -2.37 14.61 10.51
C ASP A 195 -3.57 15.55 10.48
N LYS A 196 -4.33 15.59 9.37
CA LYS A 196 -5.45 16.51 9.19
C LYS A 196 -6.79 16.03 9.74
N PHE A 197 -6.92 14.73 9.99
CA PHE A 197 -8.16 14.12 10.46
C PHE A 197 -8.01 13.64 11.89
N ASN A 198 -9.01 13.93 12.73
CA ASN A 198 -9.00 13.57 14.15
C ASN A 198 -9.47 12.12 14.41
N THR A 199 -9.10 11.20 13.53
CA THR A 199 -9.52 9.79 13.60
C THR A 199 -8.41 8.86 13.13
N ASP A 200 -8.43 7.62 13.62
CA ASP A 200 -7.57 6.57 13.11
C ASP A 200 -8.00 6.19 11.68
N ARG A 201 -7.03 5.86 10.84
CA ARG A 201 -7.20 5.44 9.46
C ARG A 201 -7.06 3.93 9.35
N TYR A 202 -8.03 3.27 8.74
CA TYR A 202 -8.02 1.81 8.55
C TYR A 202 -8.04 1.44 7.09
N VAL A 203 -7.18 0.50 6.73
CA VAL A 203 -7.04 -0.04 5.37
C VAL A 203 -6.93 -1.55 5.42
N VAL A 204 -7.43 -2.24 4.40
CA VAL A 204 -7.02 -3.63 4.14
C VAL A 204 -5.80 -3.58 3.24
N LEU A 205 -4.71 -4.16 3.74
CA LEU A 205 -3.49 -4.39 2.98
C LEU A 205 -3.41 -5.87 2.59
N ALA A 206 -3.17 -6.14 1.32
CA ALA A 206 -2.92 -7.48 0.81
C ALA A 206 -1.67 -7.48 -0.07
N ASN A 207 -0.69 -8.27 0.31
CA ASN A 207 0.59 -8.39 -0.38
C ASN A 207 0.77 -9.80 -0.93
N LEU A 208 1.20 -9.93 -2.19
CA LEU A 208 1.88 -11.14 -2.63
C LEU A 208 3.36 -11.02 -2.28
N ILE A 209 3.88 -12.01 -1.56
CA ILE A 209 5.24 -12.01 -1.04
C ILE A 209 5.95 -13.25 -1.58
N HIS A 210 7.18 -13.06 -2.08
CA HIS A 210 8.08 -14.16 -2.37
C HIS A 210 8.72 -14.62 -1.06
N GLU A 211 8.52 -15.88 -0.72
CA GLU A 211 9.23 -16.51 0.40
C GLU A 211 10.56 -17.06 -0.12
N VAL A 212 11.64 -16.50 0.40
CA VAL A 212 13.00 -16.97 0.14
C VAL A 212 13.27 -18.21 0.98
#